data_755c2ba432be773400977eaf00265f06
#
_entry.id   755c2ba432be773400977eaf00265f06
#
_cell.length_a   1.000
_cell.length_b   1.000
_cell.length_c   1.000
_cell.angle_alpha   90.00
_cell.angle_beta   90.00
_cell.angle_gamma   90.00
#
_symmetry.space_group_name_H-M   'P 1'
#
loop_
_entity.id
_entity.type
_entity.pdbx_description
1 polymer ?
#
loop_
_entity_poly.entity_id
_entity_poly.type
_entity_poly.pdbx_seq_one_letter_code
_entity_poly.pdbx_strand_id
1 'polypeptide(L)'
;MKNKCIDKFEKLTLRESGMRFTSERELIMCENGVEVSQYEIRYTKNGDERILIKRSLISREAALKLLNECKVMSWDGFSGAHPRFVKDGIMFNLTAVVNDGKVIRAEGSQNFPKRYREFTNGLNGLLNGSI
;
A
#
# COMPACT_ATOMS: atom_id res chain seq x y z
N MET A 1 12.67 12.44 -21.51
CA MET A 1 12.96 11.57 -20.38
C MET A 1 11.71 11.37 -19.51
N LYS A 2 11.36 10.14 -19.25
CA LYS A 2 10.16 9.88 -18.46
C LYS A 2 10.39 10.19 -16.99
N ASN A 3 9.50 10.98 -16.42
CA ASN A 3 9.54 11.25 -15.00
C ASN A 3 9.01 10.01 -14.25
N LYS A 4 9.88 9.39 -13.44
CA LYS A 4 9.52 8.22 -12.65
C LYS A 4 9.20 8.58 -11.20
N CYS A 5 9.06 9.87 -10.91
CA CYS A 5 8.71 10.33 -9.58
C CYS A 5 7.21 10.54 -9.45
N ILE A 6 6.71 10.32 -8.25
CA ILE A 6 5.34 10.66 -7.92
C ILE A 6 5.38 12.07 -7.35
N ASP A 7 4.78 13.01 -8.07
CA ASP A 7 4.74 14.40 -7.64
C ASP A 7 3.54 14.70 -6.76
N LYS A 8 2.46 13.95 -6.97
CA LYS A 8 1.24 14.07 -6.17
C LYS A 8 0.45 12.77 -6.31
N PHE A 9 -0.45 12.56 -5.39
CA PHE A 9 -1.32 11.39 -5.45
C PHE A 9 -2.67 11.73 -4.81
N GLU A 10 -3.68 10.95 -5.13
CA GLU A 10 -5.00 11.11 -4.56
C GLU A 10 -5.24 10.03 -3.52
N LYS A 11 -4.92 8.78 -3.85
CA LYS A 11 -5.20 7.65 -2.98
C LYS A 11 -4.27 6.49 -3.31
N LEU A 12 -3.88 5.77 -2.28
CA LEU A 12 -3.18 4.50 -2.43
C LEU A 12 -3.80 3.50 -1.46
N THR A 13 -4.10 2.31 -1.96
CA THR A 13 -4.60 1.21 -1.14
C THR A 13 -3.71 0.01 -1.33
N LEU A 14 -3.24 -0.54 -0.22
CA LEU A 14 -2.46 -1.78 -0.20
C LEU A 14 -3.19 -2.81 0.63
N ARG A 15 -3.60 -3.90 -0.02
CA ARG A 15 -4.27 -5.00 0.66
C ARG A 15 -3.33 -6.20 0.72
N GLU A 16 -3.18 -6.76 1.91
CA GLU A 16 -2.40 -7.98 2.12
C GLU A 16 -3.29 -9.03 2.76
N SER A 17 -3.21 -10.25 2.27
CA SER A 17 -3.97 -11.35 2.85
C SER A 17 -3.09 -12.60 2.95
N GLY A 18 -3.20 -13.26 4.08
CA GLY A 18 -2.58 -14.54 4.34
C GLY A 18 -3.63 -15.53 4.78
N MET A 19 -3.17 -16.65 5.32
CA MET A 19 -4.08 -17.74 5.69
C MET A 19 -5.10 -17.35 6.75
N ARG A 20 -4.74 -16.46 7.67
CA ARG A 20 -5.59 -16.10 8.80
C ARG A 20 -5.83 -14.63 8.98
N PHE A 21 -5.46 -13.82 7.99
CA PHE A 21 -5.65 -12.39 8.12
C PHE A 21 -5.84 -11.74 6.76
N THR A 22 -6.54 -10.62 6.76
CA THR A 22 -6.58 -9.69 5.65
C THR A 22 -6.51 -8.31 6.23
N SER A 23 -5.56 -7.52 5.76
CA SER A 23 -5.39 -6.14 6.22
C SER A 23 -5.31 -5.21 5.03
N GLU A 24 -5.70 -3.95 5.24
CA GLU A 24 -5.56 -2.90 4.25
C GLU A 24 -4.87 -1.71 4.87
N ARG A 25 -4.00 -1.09 4.10
CA ARG A 25 -3.43 0.20 4.45
C ARG A 25 -3.80 1.18 3.36
N GLU A 26 -4.15 2.37 3.76
CA GLU A 26 -4.66 3.37 2.84
C GLU A 26 -4.02 4.71 3.11
N LEU A 27 -3.62 5.39 2.02
CA LEU A 27 -3.16 6.76 2.09
C LEU A 27 -4.15 7.60 1.27
N ILE A 28 -4.70 8.63 1.90
CA ILE A 28 -5.63 9.53 1.21
C ILE A 28 -5.13 10.96 1.37
N MET A 29 -4.97 11.65 0.26
CA MET A 29 -4.62 13.05 0.26
C MET A 29 -5.80 13.87 0.77
N CYS A 30 -5.57 14.76 1.70
CA CYS A 30 -6.58 15.64 2.23
C CYS A 30 -6.02 17.06 2.35
N GLU A 31 -6.87 18.00 2.77
CA GLU A 31 -6.46 19.41 2.84
C GLU A 31 -5.23 19.62 3.74
N ASN A 32 -5.20 18.94 4.86
CA ASN A 32 -4.17 19.16 5.88
C ASN A 32 -2.99 18.22 5.79
N GLY A 33 -2.92 17.39 4.77
CA GLY A 33 -1.82 16.44 4.62
C GLY A 33 -2.28 15.14 4.04
N VAL A 34 -1.79 14.04 4.60
CA VAL A 34 -2.15 12.69 4.14
C VAL A 34 -2.63 11.88 5.32
N GLU A 35 -3.80 11.30 5.17
CA GLU A 35 -4.36 10.41 6.18
C GLU A 35 -3.92 8.98 5.88
N VAL A 36 -3.21 8.39 6.82
CA VAL A 36 -2.74 7.00 6.73
C VAL A 36 -3.60 6.17 7.66
N SER A 37 -4.21 5.12 7.12
CA SER A 37 -5.11 4.27 7.90
C SER A 37 -4.75 2.81 7.71
N GLN A 38 -4.96 2.04 8.76
CA GLN A 38 -4.82 0.59 8.72
C GLN A 38 -6.13 -0.04 9.14
N TYR A 39 -6.58 -0.99 8.33
CA TYR A 39 -7.83 -1.71 8.58
C TYR A 39 -7.56 -3.20 8.64
N GLU A 40 -8.38 -3.88 9.42
CA GLU A 40 -8.48 -5.33 9.41
C GLU A 40 -9.79 -5.69 8.71
N ILE A 41 -9.74 -6.67 7.82
CA ILE A 41 -10.93 -7.13 7.12
C ILE A 41 -11.37 -8.43 7.78
N ARG A 42 -12.60 -8.45 8.27
CA ARG A 42 -13.19 -9.64 8.87
C ARG A 42 -14.31 -10.16 8.00
N TYR A 43 -14.31 -11.45 7.80
CA TYR A 43 -15.34 -12.12 7.02
C TYR A 43 -16.44 -12.59 7.94
N THR A 44 -17.63 -12.06 7.77
CA THR A 44 -18.78 -12.39 8.61
C THR A 44 -19.89 -13.00 7.77
N LYS A 45 -20.91 -13.52 8.43
CA LYS A 45 -22.07 -14.08 7.73
C LYS A 45 -22.79 -13.06 6.86
N ASN A 46 -22.67 -11.79 7.19
CA ASN A 46 -23.33 -10.70 6.49
C ASN A 46 -22.43 -10.00 5.48
N GLY A 47 -21.26 -10.58 5.19
CA GLY A 47 -20.28 -10.01 4.28
C GLY A 47 -19.01 -9.58 4.98
N ASP A 48 -18.16 -8.86 4.26
CA ASP A 48 -16.88 -8.41 4.79
C ASP A 48 -17.08 -7.16 5.63
N GLU A 49 -16.40 -7.11 6.77
CA GLU A 49 -16.42 -5.97 7.67
C GLU A 49 -15.03 -5.36 7.73
N ARG A 50 -14.97 -4.05 7.49
CA ARG A 50 -13.71 -3.31 7.49
C ARG A 50 -13.59 -2.55 8.81
N ILE A 51 -12.61 -2.95 9.62
CA ILE A 51 -12.44 -2.40 10.97
C ILE A 51 -11.19 -1.54 11.03
N LEU A 52 -11.36 -0.27 11.39
CA LEU A 52 -10.23 0.64 11.54
C LEU A 52 -9.42 0.27 12.77
N ILE A 53 -8.14 -0.02 12.55
CA ILE A 53 -7.22 -0.38 13.62
C ILE A 53 -6.41 0.84 14.06
N LYS A 54 -5.94 1.64 13.10
CA LYS A 54 -5.08 2.76 13.40
C LYS A 54 -5.15 3.81 12.30
N ARG A 55 -5.01 5.07 12.67
CA ARG A 55 -5.03 6.19 11.73
C ARG A 55 -4.08 7.26 12.19
N SER A 56 -3.40 7.89 11.25
CA SER A 56 -2.45 8.95 11.53
C SER A 56 -2.53 9.99 10.42
N LEU A 57 -2.30 11.25 10.76
CA LEU A 57 -2.20 12.33 9.78
C LEU A 57 -0.73 12.70 9.65
N ILE A 58 -0.21 12.67 8.43
CA ILE A 58 1.20 12.97 8.16
C ILE A 58 1.30 14.09 7.12
N SER A 59 2.50 14.61 6.94
CA SER A 59 2.74 15.61 5.91
C SER A 59 2.74 14.98 4.52
N ARG A 60 2.43 15.79 3.51
CA ARG A 60 2.51 15.35 2.12
C ARG A 60 3.94 14.96 1.76
N GLU A 61 4.90 15.73 2.26
CA GLU A 61 6.32 15.48 2.01
C GLU A 61 6.75 14.10 2.54
N ALA A 62 6.29 13.73 3.73
CA ALA A 62 6.62 12.43 4.31
C ALA A 62 6.05 11.29 3.46
N ALA A 63 4.83 11.44 3.00
CA ALA A 63 4.19 10.42 2.16
C ALA A 63 4.90 10.31 0.81
N LEU A 64 5.14 11.43 0.14
CA LEU A 64 5.80 11.44 -1.16
C LEU A 64 7.24 10.90 -1.06
N LYS A 65 7.93 11.25 0.02
CA LYS A 65 9.27 10.73 0.26
C LYS A 65 9.26 9.20 0.30
N LEU A 66 8.35 8.62 1.06
CA LEU A 66 8.24 7.16 1.14
C LEU A 66 7.95 6.53 -0.22
N LEU A 67 6.97 7.08 -0.94
CA LEU A 67 6.60 6.54 -2.24
C LEU A 67 7.77 6.58 -3.23
N ASN A 68 8.52 7.66 -3.23
CA ASN A 68 9.62 7.84 -4.18
C ASN A 68 10.89 7.10 -3.77
N GLU A 69 11.18 7.01 -2.48
CA GLU A 69 12.32 6.22 -2.00
C GLU A 69 12.14 4.74 -2.29
N CYS A 70 10.92 4.25 -2.20
CA CYS A 70 10.63 2.85 -2.52
C CYS A 70 10.34 2.61 -3.99
N LYS A 71 10.36 3.68 -4.79
CA LYS A 71 10.14 3.61 -6.25
C LYS A 71 8.82 2.94 -6.61
N VAL A 72 7.77 3.33 -5.92
CA VAL A 72 6.44 2.74 -6.12
C VAL A 72 5.96 2.92 -7.56
N MET A 73 6.34 4.00 -8.23
CA MET A 73 5.99 4.21 -9.63
C MET A 73 6.45 3.04 -10.52
N SER A 74 7.59 2.43 -10.19
CA SER A 74 8.12 1.32 -10.97
C SER A 74 7.37 0.01 -10.76
N TRP A 75 6.47 -0.04 -9.78
CA TRP A 75 5.70 -1.25 -9.50
C TRP A 75 4.53 -1.43 -10.46
N ASP A 76 4.19 -0.41 -11.23
CA ASP A 76 3.05 -0.49 -12.13
C ASP A 76 3.20 -1.66 -13.10
N GLY A 77 2.18 -2.50 -13.15
CA GLY A 77 2.19 -3.69 -13.99
C GLY A 77 2.87 -4.91 -13.36
N PHE A 78 3.40 -4.78 -12.13
CA PHE A 78 3.99 -5.94 -11.46
C PHE A 78 2.92 -7.00 -11.22
N SER A 79 3.24 -8.25 -11.61
CA SER A 79 2.38 -9.40 -11.38
C SER A 79 3.26 -10.56 -10.97
N GLY A 80 3.29 -10.84 -9.65
CA GLY A 80 4.18 -11.84 -9.10
C GLY A 80 3.51 -13.19 -8.95
N ALA A 81 3.90 -14.17 -9.77
CA ALA A 81 3.36 -15.52 -9.69
C ALA A 81 3.80 -16.20 -8.40
N HIS A 82 2.92 -17.02 -7.84
CA HIS A 82 3.24 -17.77 -6.63
C HIS A 82 4.41 -18.71 -6.85
N PRO A 83 5.45 -18.65 -6.02
CA PRO A 83 6.62 -19.53 -6.20
C PRO A 83 6.27 -21.00 -6.03
N ARG A 84 6.94 -21.84 -6.82
CA ARG A 84 6.80 -23.29 -6.66
C ARG A 84 7.27 -23.72 -5.28
N PHE A 85 6.67 -24.73 -4.74
CA PHE A 85 7.03 -25.34 -3.45
C PHE A 85 6.75 -24.47 -2.22
N VAL A 86 6.16 -23.30 -2.39
CA VAL A 86 5.69 -22.50 -1.26
C VAL A 86 4.19 -22.77 -1.10
N LYS A 87 3.82 -23.43 -0.02
CA LYS A 87 2.41 -23.79 0.20
C LYS A 87 1.56 -22.61 0.60
N ASP A 88 2.05 -21.85 1.55
CA ASP A 88 1.34 -20.70 2.07
C ASP A 88 2.15 -19.45 1.76
N GLY A 89 1.52 -18.34 1.77
CA GLY A 89 2.20 -17.09 1.51
C GLY A 89 1.26 -15.93 1.64
N ILE A 90 1.82 -14.75 1.48
CA ILE A 90 1.05 -13.53 1.55
C ILE A 90 0.77 -13.06 0.13
N MET A 91 -0.50 -12.77 -0.14
CA MET A 91 -0.91 -12.14 -1.38
C MET A 91 -1.03 -10.64 -1.13
N PHE A 92 -0.60 -9.85 -2.08
CA PHE A 92 -0.79 -8.41 -1.99
C PHE A 92 -1.47 -7.87 -3.24
N ASN A 93 -2.14 -6.75 -3.08
CA ASN A 93 -2.77 -6.02 -4.16
C ASN A 93 -2.64 -4.53 -3.85
N LEU A 94 -2.02 -3.80 -4.76
CA LEU A 94 -1.82 -2.36 -4.59
C LEU A 94 -2.46 -1.61 -5.75
N THR A 95 -3.20 -0.57 -5.41
CA THR A 95 -3.76 0.36 -6.39
C THR A 95 -3.49 1.77 -5.91
N ALA A 96 -2.96 2.60 -6.79
CA ALA A 96 -2.69 3.98 -6.46
C ALA A 96 -3.07 4.89 -7.63
N VAL A 97 -3.61 6.06 -7.31
CA VAL A 97 -3.89 7.10 -8.30
C VAL A 97 -2.92 8.23 -8.05
N VAL A 98 -2.04 8.47 -9.00
CA VAL A 98 -0.95 9.44 -8.87
C VAL A 98 -0.87 10.34 -10.10
N ASN A 99 -0.17 11.45 -9.97
CA ASN A 99 0.21 12.31 -11.11
C ASN A 99 -0.92 12.56 -12.12
N ASP A 100 -1.98 13.22 -11.68
CA ASP A 100 -3.11 13.61 -12.55
C ASP A 100 -3.89 12.44 -13.15
N GLY A 101 -4.03 11.37 -12.37
CA GLY A 101 -4.94 10.30 -12.74
C GLY A 101 -4.26 9.04 -13.26
N LYS A 102 -2.92 8.98 -13.23
CA LYS A 102 -2.24 7.74 -13.57
C LYS A 102 -2.53 6.69 -12.50
N VAL A 103 -2.96 5.51 -12.93
CA VAL A 103 -3.25 4.41 -12.01
C VAL A 103 -2.08 3.43 -12.01
N ILE A 104 -1.57 3.16 -10.80
CA ILE A 104 -0.55 2.13 -10.58
C ILE A 104 -1.26 0.91 -10.04
N ARG A 105 -1.01 -0.25 -10.63
CA ARG A 105 -1.56 -1.52 -10.16
C ARG A 105 -0.46 -2.55 -10.08
N ALA A 106 -0.38 -3.21 -8.93
CA ALA A 106 0.59 -4.27 -8.70
C ALA A 106 -0.06 -5.34 -7.85
N GLU A 107 0.30 -6.58 -8.10
CA GLU A 107 -0.22 -7.69 -7.32
C GLU A 107 0.80 -8.83 -7.32
N GLY A 108 0.68 -9.71 -6.35
CA GLY A 108 1.54 -10.87 -6.29
C GLY A 108 1.13 -11.82 -5.19
N SER A 109 1.64 -13.06 -5.29
CA SER A 109 1.44 -14.10 -4.31
C SER A 109 2.80 -14.59 -3.85
N GLN A 110 3.18 -14.24 -2.63
CA GLN A 110 4.50 -14.51 -2.06
C GLN A 110 5.63 -14.11 -3.03
N ASN A 111 5.38 -13.09 -3.80
CA ASN A 111 6.30 -12.55 -4.79
C ASN A 111 6.04 -11.05 -4.85
N PHE A 112 7.04 -10.26 -4.51
CA PHE A 112 6.88 -8.84 -4.25
C PHE A 112 7.85 -8.01 -5.09
N PRO A 113 7.49 -6.79 -5.45
CA PRO A 113 8.40 -5.91 -6.15
C PRO A 113 9.55 -5.49 -5.23
N LYS A 114 10.62 -4.97 -5.83
CA LYS A 114 11.77 -4.48 -5.06
C LYS A 114 11.32 -3.40 -4.09
N ARG A 115 11.88 -3.40 -2.90
CA ARG A 115 11.63 -2.43 -1.83
C ARG A 115 10.24 -2.52 -1.22
N TYR A 116 9.53 -3.59 -1.49
CA TYR A 116 8.20 -3.78 -0.92
C TYR A 116 8.24 -3.80 0.61
N ARG A 117 9.19 -4.52 1.20
CA ARG A 117 9.32 -4.57 2.64
C ARG A 117 9.68 -3.22 3.24
N GLU A 118 10.55 -2.48 2.57
CA GLU A 118 10.90 -1.12 3.01
C GLU A 118 9.67 -0.23 3.00
N PHE A 119 8.81 -0.38 2.00
CA PHE A 119 7.58 0.39 1.91
C PHE A 119 6.62 0.04 3.05
N THR A 120 6.39 -1.24 3.31
CA THR A 120 5.46 -1.65 4.39
C THR A 120 6.01 -1.24 5.76
N ASN A 121 7.31 -1.35 5.97
CA ASN A 121 7.93 -0.87 7.21
C ASN A 121 7.77 0.64 7.36
N GLY A 122 7.94 1.38 6.26
CA GLY A 122 7.73 2.82 6.26
C GLY A 122 6.29 3.20 6.58
N LEU A 123 5.33 2.48 6.01
CA LEU A 123 3.92 2.71 6.34
C LEU A 123 3.64 2.50 7.82
N ASN A 124 4.20 1.44 8.39
CA ASN A 124 4.04 1.17 9.82
C ASN A 124 4.64 2.30 10.67
N GLY A 125 5.79 2.82 10.25
CA GLY A 125 6.41 3.96 10.92
C GLY A 125 5.51 5.19 10.88
N LEU A 126 4.94 5.50 9.72
CA LEU A 126 4.03 6.63 9.58
C LEU A 126 2.78 6.45 10.44
N LEU A 127 2.23 5.24 10.49
CA LEU A 127 1.06 4.94 11.32
C LEU A 127 1.36 5.12 12.80
N ASN A 128 2.60 4.86 13.22
CA ASN A 128 3.01 5.02 14.60
C ASN A 128 3.46 6.43 14.94
N GLY A 129 3.35 7.37 13.99
CA GLY A 129 3.76 8.74 14.19
C GLY A 129 5.28 8.94 14.18
N SER A 130 6.02 7.95 13.73
CA SER A 130 7.47 8.05 13.58
C SER A 130 7.79 8.67 12.24
N ILE A 131 8.32 9.84 12.28
CA ILE A 131 8.66 10.57 11.05
C ILE A 131 10.16 10.63 10.87
#